data_cbb6e0a82201d82bbc46a767cc83ec72
#
_entry.id   cbb6e0a82201d82bbc46a767cc83ec72
#
_cell.length_a   1.000
_cell.length_b   1.000
_cell.length_c   1.000
_cell.angle_alpha   90.00
_cell.angle_beta   90.00
_cell.angle_gamma   90.00
#
_symmetry.space_group_name_H-M   'P 1'
#
loop_
_entity.id
_entity.type
_entity.pdbx_description
1 polymer ?
#
loop_
_entity_poly.entity_id
_entity_poly.type
_entity_poly.pdbx_seq_one_letter_code
_entity_poly.pdbx_strand_id
1 'polypeptide(L)'
;RIREPKPALAATKPQFAAYGLGFNLRDYKGRKIAMHGGALVGFYSTVLMVPEEKLGIAILTNAENGPAMAALYWRILDQYLNVPASDWIALYAAQEAAAHKEELERQGKERTARAARSSPSLPLASYDGAYEDPWYGKVTIVAEGGKRIMRFARTPDLTGELEHFQHDTFIVRWKERSFNADAYVTFALNPDGSIERMKMAPISAETDFSYDFRDLNFTPVPTK
;
A
#
# COMPACT_ATOMS: atom_id res chain seq x y z
N ARG A 1 18.71 5.18 9.63
CA ARG A 1 19.10 3.76 9.80
C ARG A 1 19.11 3.08 8.45
N ILE A 2 20.23 2.46 8.04
CA ILE A 2 20.31 1.65 6.81
C ILE A 2 19.35 0.46 6.96
N ARG A 3 18.43 0.32 6.02
CA ARG A 3 17.52 -0.83 5.98
C ARG A 3 18.28 -2.02 5.38
N GLU A 4 18.32 -3.13 6.11
CA GLU A 4 18.92 -4.36 5.58
C GLU A 4 18.12 -4.85 4.38
N PRO A 5 18.76 -5.11 3.23
CA PRO A 5 18.08 -5.75 2.12
C PRO A 5 17.69 -7.18 2.48
N LYS A 6 16.66 -7.71 1.84
CA LYS A 6 16.33 -9.13 1.96
C LYS A 6 17.51 -10.00 1.52
N PRO A 7 17.69 -11.22 2.05
CA PRO A 7 18.87 -12.07 1.77
C PRO A 7 19.20 -12.24 0.28
N ALA A 8 18.16 -12.39 -0.57
CA ALA A 8 18.33 -12.51 -2.01
C ALA A 8 19.00 -11.26 -2.66
N LEU A 9 18.84 -10.10 -2.03
CA LEU A 9 19.40 -8.84 -2.51
C LEU A 9 20.59 -8.33 -1.67
N ALA A 10 21.25 -9.19 -0.92
CA ALA A 10 22.38 -8.81 -0.05
C ALA A 10 23.48 -8.06 -0.81
N ALA A 11 23.69 -8.38 -2.09
CA ALA A 11 24.64 -7.67 -2.96
C ALA A 11 24.34 -6.18 -3.14
N THR A 12 23.09 -5.76 -2.88
CA THR A 12 22.70 -4.34 -2.96
C THR A 12 22.81 -3.60 -1.63
N LYS A 13 23.30 -4.24 -0.56
CA LYS A 13 23.43 -3.61 0.75
C LYS A 13 24.36 -2.40 0.67
N PRO A 14 23.90 -1.19 0.99
CA PRO A 14 24.77 -0.03 1.00
C PRO A 14 25.58 0.04 2.30
N GLN A 15 26.76 0.61 2.26
CA GLN A 15 27.52 1.02 3.44
C GLN A 15 27.06 2.39 3.96
N PHE A 16 26.52 3.21 3.05
CA PHE A 16 25.98 4.54 3.32
C PHE A 16 24.58 4.67 2.71
N ALA A 17 23.66 5.29 3.45
CA ALA A 17 22.36 5.68 2.94
C ALA A 17 21.87 6.97 3.61
N ALA A 18 21.33 7.90 2.81
CA ALA A 18 20.74 9.15 3.26
C ALA A 18 19.59 9.56 2.34
N TYR A 19 18.86 10.58 2.73
CA TYR A 19 17.89 11.26 1.88
C TYR A 19 18.10 12.76 1.98
N GLY A 20 18.16 13.45 0.83
CA GLY A 20 18.34 14.89 0.81
C GLY A 20 18.01 15.48 -0.55
N LEU A 21 17.43 16.69 -0.54
CA LEU A 21 17.06 17.44 -1.74
C LEU A 21 16.23 16.63 -2.75
N GLY A 22 15.31 15.76 -2.24
CA GLY A 22 14.46 14.93 -3.09
C GLY A 22 15.12 13.65 -3.62
N PHE A 23 16.36 13.31 -3.20
CA PHE A 23 17.03 12.10 -3.66
C PHE A 23 17.36 11.15 -2.51
N ASN A 24 17.17 9.86 -2.77
CA ASN A 24 17.77 8.79 -2.01
C ASN A 24 19.25 8.69 -2.41
N LEU A 25 20.13 8.82 -1.43
CA LEU A 25 21.58 8.72 -1.60
C LEU A 25 22.04 7.40 -1.02
N ARG A 26 22.87 6.67 -1.76
CA ARG A 26 23.48 5.42 -1.31
C ARG A 26 24.78 5.15 -2.04
N ASP A 27 25.51 4.16 -1.60
CA ASP A 27 26.62 3.60 -2.36
C ASP A 27 26.25 2.26 -3.00
N TYR A 28 26.95 1.94 -4.07
CA TYR A 28 26.99 0.62 -4.69
C TYR A 28 28.36 0.38 -5.31
N LYS A 29 29.02 -0.70 -4.88
CA LYS A 29 30.38 -1.06 -5.36
C LYS A 29 31.38 0.12 -5.29
N GLY A 30 31.30 0.89 -4.20
CA GLY A 30 32.19 2.04 -3.97
C GLY A 30 31.88 3.31 -4.76
N ARG A 31 30.74 3.37 -5.45
CA ARG A 31 30.26 4.56 -6.17
C ARG A 31 29.05 5.14 -5.47
N LYS A 32 28.95 6.48 -5.45
CA LYS A 32 27.75 7.16 -4.96
C LYS A 32 26.64 7.09 -5.98
N ILE A 33 25.44 6.79 -5.51
CA ILE A 33 24.23 6.81 -6.31
C ILE A 33 23.29 7.83 -5.70
N ALA A 34 22.76 8.73 -6.52
CA ALA A 34 21.61 9.56 -6.20
C ALA A 34 20.45 9.10 -7.07
N MET A 35 19.33 8.71 -6.45
CA MET A 35 18.19 8.16 -7.18
C MET A 35 16.87 8.59 -6.56
N HIS A 36 15.83 8.68 -7.41
CA HIS A 36 14.45 8.81 -6.97
C HIS A 36 13.51 8.09 -7.93
N GLY A 37 12.45 7.53 -7.39
CA GLY A 37 11.39 6.89 -8.17
C GLY A 37 10.11 7.70 -8.13
N GLY A 38 9.21 7.40 -9.05
CA GLY A 38 7.85 7.90 -9.09
C GLY A 38 6.88 6.79 -9.47
N ALA A 39 5.68 6.87 -8.95
CA ALA A 39 4.61 5.92 -9.24
C ALA A 39 3.30 6.68 -9.48
N LEU A 40 2.59 6.27 -10.51
CA LEU A 40 1.17 6.55 -10.75
C LEU A 40 0.50 5.23 -11.05
N VAL A 41 -0.83 5.15 -10.90
CA VAL A 41 -1.56 3.93 -11.24
C VAL A 41 -1.24 3.53 -12.68
N GLY A 42 -0.67 2.33 -12.85
CA GLY A 42 -0.26 1.78 -14.15
C GLY A 42 1.16 2.17 -14.62
N PHE A 43 1.86 3.08 -13.91
CA PHE A 43 3.16 3.60 -14.36
C PHE A 43 4.17 3.72 -13.24
N TYR A 44 5.36 3.17 -13.46
CA TYR A 44 6.51 3.41 -12.60
C TYR A 44 7.62 4.09 -13.37
N SER A 45 8.36 4.96 -12.67
CA SER A 45 9.53 5.64 -13.21
C SER A 45 10.65 5.68 -12.19
N THR A 46 11.89 5.78 -12.66
CA THR A 46 13.06 6.07 -11.81
C THR A 46 14.09 6.86 -12.58
N VAL A 47 14.79 7.73 -11.85
CA VAL A 47 16.04 8.34 -12.28
C VAL A 47 17.14 7.93 -11.33
N LEU A 48 18.33 7.68 -11.86
CA LEU A 48 19.50 7.29 -11.13
C LEU A 48 20.74 7.96 -11.72
N MET A 49 21.59 8.51 -10.87
CA MET A 49 22.83 9.17 -11.25
C MET A 49 24.01 8.55 -10.50
N VAL A 50 25.10 8.33 -11.22
CA VAL A 50 26.41 7.96 -10.67
C VAL A 50 27.41 9.06 -11.09
N PRO A 51 27.59 10.12 -10.28
CA PRO A 51 28.34 11.30 -10.65
C PRO A 51 29.81 11.01 -11.03
N GLU A 52 30.44 10.08 -10.30
CA GLU A 52 31.82 9.68 -10.55
C GLU A 52 32.01 9.05 -11.94
N GLU A 53 31.00 8.39 -12.46
CA GLU A 53 31.02 7.74 -13.78
C GLU A 53 30.36 8.61 -14.85
N LYS A 54 29.90 9.83 -14.50
CA LYS A 54 29.12 10.71 -15.40
C LYS A 54 27.93 9.99 -16.04
N LEU A 55 27.34 9.05 -15.31
CA LEU A 55 26.24 8.20 -15.77
C LEU A 55 24.92 8.70 -15.20
N GLY A 56 23.94 8.86 -16.08
CA GLY A 56 22.54 9.06 -15.73
C GLY A 56 21.68 7.97 -16.37
N ILE A 57 20.76 7.41 -15.60
CA ILE A 57 19.81 6.39 -16.07
C ILE A 57 18.41 6.92 -15.78
N ALA A 58 17.52 6.89 -16.77
CA ALA A 58 16.11 7.12 -16.62
C ALA A 58 15.34 5.93 -17.17
N ILE A 59 14.42 5.37 -16.37
CA ILE A 59 13.58 4.25 -16.76
C ILE A 59 12.13 4.66 -16.54
N LEU A 60 11.30 4.51 -17.56
CA LEU A 60 9.88 4.76 -17.52
C LEU A 60 9.17 3.50 -17.99
N THR A 61 8.17 3.05 -17.24
CA THR A 61 7.41 1.83 -17.55
C THR A 61 5.92 2.13 -17.55
N ASN A 62 5.18 1.44 -18.38
CA ASN A 62 3.73 1.38 -18.37
C ASN A 62 3.22 0.15 -17.61
N ALA A 63 3.93 -0.23 -16.57
CA ALA A 63 3.60 -1.33 -15.68
C ALA A 63 4.08 -1.01 -14.25
N GLU A 64 3.29 -1.39 -13.26
CA GLU A 64 3.64 -1.27 -11.83
C GLU A 64 4.53 -2.44 -11.39
N ASN A 65 5.67 -2.61 -12.05
CA ASN A 65 6.63 -3.66 -11.73
C ASN A 65 7.96 -3.07 -11.26
N GLY A 66 7.99 -2.66 -9.99
CA GLY A 66 9.19 -2.15 -9.33
C GLY A 66 10.37 -3.12 -9.35
N PRO A 67 10.20 -4.42 -9.07
CA PRO A 67 11.23 -5.44 -9.19
C PRO A 67 11.87 -5.53 -10.57
N ALA A 68 11.08 -5.54 -11.65
CA ALA A 68 11.62 -5.56 -13.01
C ALA A 68 12.41 -4.29 -13.33
N MET A 69 11.89 -3.12 -12.94
CA MET A 69 12.60 -1.86 -13.09
C MET A 69 13.93 -1.85 -12.31
N ALA A 70 13.92 -2.41 -11.09
CA ALA A 70 15.11 -2.53 -10.26
C ALA A 70 16.14 -3.50 -10.87
N ALA A 71 15.71 -4.64 -11.36
CA ALA A 71 16.58 -5.58 -12.06
C ALA A 71 17.28 -4.92 -13.25
N LEU A 72 16.56 -4.07 -13.99
CA LEU A 72 17.09 -3.37 -15.14
C LEU A 72 18.18 -2.35 -14.75
N TYR A 73 17.93 -1.47 -13.79
CA TYR A 73 18.98 -0.48 -13.42
C TYR A 73 20.19 -1.12 -12.74
N TRP A 74 20.02 -2.19 -11.94
CA TRP A 74 21.19 -2.91 -11.40
C TRP A 74 21.99 -3.59 -12.49
N ARG A 75 21.33 -4.16 -13.50
CA ARG A 75 22.02 -4.75 -14.63
C ARG A 75 22.84 -3.73 -15.43
N ILE A 76 22.28 -2.53 -15.64
CA ILE A 76 22.99 -1.43 -16.31
C ILE A 76 24.19 -0.99 -15.45
N LEU A 77 24.00 -0.83 -14.14
CA LEU A 77 25.10 -0.46 -13.23
C LEU A 77 26.23 -1.49 -13.23
N ASP A 78 25.91 -2.79 -13.14
CA ASP A 78 26.94 -3.84 -13.20
C ASP A 78 27.78 -3.71 -14.46
N GLN A 79 27.13 -3.47 -15.60
CA GLN A 79 27.80 -3.31 -16.90
C GLN A 79 28.74 -2.09 -16.93
N TYR A 80 28.24 -0.92 -16.48
CA TYR A 80 29.02 0.32 -16.49
C TYR A 80 30.16 0.35 -15.45
N LEU A 81 29.96 -0.32 -14.31
CA LEU A 81 30.97 -0.41 -13.25
C LEU A 81 31.94 -1.57 -13.44
N ASN A 82 31.83 -2.32 -14.56
CA ASN A 82 32.64 -3.49 -14.85
C ASN A 82 32.72 -4.51 -13.71
N VAL A 83 31.59 -4.72 -13.03
CA VAL A 83 31.47 -5.73 -11.97
C VAL A 83 30.83 -7.02 -12.52
N PRO A 84 31.08 -8.18 -11.90
CA PRO A 84 30.44 -9.42 -12.31
C PRO A 84 28.93 -9.27 -12.27
N ALA A 85 28.27 -9.63 -13.37
CA ALA A 85 26.84 -9.53 -13.50
C ALA A 85 26.13 -10.53 -12.59
N SER A 86 25.14 -10.04 -11.84
CA SER A 86 24.19 -10.88 -11.11
C SER A 86 22.96 -11.16 -11.97
N ASP A 87 22.31 -12.30 -11.74
CA ASP A 87 20.99 -12.57 -12.34
C ASP A 87 19.91 -11.82 -11.52
N TRP A 88 19.82 -10.52 -11.76
CA TRP A 88 18.88 -9.64 -11.05
C TRP A 88 17.42 -10.04 -11.27
N ILE A 89 17.09 -10.61 -12.44
CA ILE A 89 15.73 -11.07 -12.74
C ILE A 89 15.37 -12.23 -11.81
N ALA A 90 16.21 -13.25 -11.74
CA ALA A 90 15.97 -14.39 -10.86
C ALA A 90 15.94 -14.00 -9.39
N LEU A 91 16.83 -13.08 -8.96
CA LEU A 91 16.88 -12.60 -7.57
C LEU A 91 15.61 -11.84 -7.17
N TYR A 92 15.12 -10.95 -8.02
CA TYR A 92 13.88 -10.21 -7.75
C TYR A 92 12.64 -11.11 -7.86
N ALA A 93 12.58 -12.03 -8.82
CA ALA A 93 11.49 -12.99 -8.92
C ALA A 93 11.40 -13.90 -7.68
N ALA A 94 12.53 -14.37 -7.17
CA ALA A 94 12.56 -15.14 -5.92
C ALA A 94 12.09 -14.32 -4.72
N GLN A 95 12.43 -13.04 -4.66
CA GLN A 95 11.97 -12.14 -3.59
C GLN A 95 10.45 -11.90 -3.66
N GLU A 96 9.91 -11.67 -4.85
CA GLU A 96 8.45 -11.50 -5.05
C GLU A 96 7.69 -12.76 -4.65
N ALA A 97 8.15 -13.92 -5.10
CA ALA A 97 7.53 -15.19 -4.73
C ALA A 97 7.52 -15.42 -3.21
N ALA A 98 8.62 -15.10 -2.54
CA ALA A 98 8.71 -15.19 -1.08
C ALA A 98 7.76 -14.20 -0.38
N ALA A 99 7.70 -12.94 -0.84
CA ALA A 99 6.82 -11.92 -0.28
C ALA A 99 5.33 -12.29 -0.47
N HIS A 100 4.98 -12.77 -1.65
CA HIS A 100 3.62 -13.22 -1.95
C HIS A 100 3.20 -14.40 -1.06
N LYS A 101 4.10 -15.37 -0.86
CA LYS A 101 3.85 -16.50 0.04
C LYS A 101 3.64 -16.04 1.48
N GLU A 102 4.50 -15.15 2.01
CA GLU A 102 4.36 -14.58 3.35
C GLU A 102 3.01 -13.87 3.52
N GLU A 103 2.58 -13.11 2.50
CA GLU A 103 1.31 -12.40 2.52
C GLU A 103 0.11 -13.36 2.52
N LEU A 104 0.13 -14.42 1.70
CA LEU A 104 -0.92 -15.45 1.73
C LEU A 104 -1.01 -16.16 3.08
N GLU A 105 0.14 -16.46 3.70
CA GLU A 105 0.18 -17.07 5.03
C GLU A 105 -0.38 -16.12 6.11
N ARG A 106 -0.06 -14.82 6.03
CA ARG A 106 -0.59 -13.79 6.93
C ARG A 106 -2.11 -13.69 6.80
N GLN A 107 -2.63 -13.56 5.57
CA GLN A 107 -4.07 -13.51 5.32
C GLN A 107 -4.79 -14.80 5.77
N GLY A 108 -4.13 -15.95 5.58
CA GLY A 108 -4.65 -17.23 6.07
C GLY A 108 -4.78 -17.26 7.60
N LYS A 109 -3.77 -16.79 8.33
CA LYS A 109 -3.79 -16.69 9.80
C LYS A 109 -4.87 -15.72 10.29
N GLU A 110 -5.00 -14.55 9.67
CA GLU A 110 -6.03 -13.57 10.03
C GLU A 110 -7.45 -14.12 9.80
N ARG A 111 -7.66 -14.84 8.70
CA ARG A 111 -8.94 -15.48 8.41
C ARG A 111 -9.29 -16.57 9.40
N THR A 112 -8.30 -17.37 9.85
CA THR A 112 -8.52 -18.42 10.86
C THR A 112 -8.68 -17.85 12.27
N ALA A 113 -8.02 -16.73 12.58
CA ALA A 113 -8.17 -16.03 13.86
C ALA A 113 -9.49 -15.26 13.98
N ARG A 114 -10.24 -15.10 12.88
CA ARG A 114 -11.56 -14.45 12.88
C ARG A 114 -12.50 -15.12 13.84
N ALA A 115 -13.16 -14.33 14.68
CA ALA A 115 -14.20 -14.82 15.57
C ALA A 115 -15.43 -15.34 14.76
N ALA A 116 -15.54 -16.65 14.61
CA ALA A 116 -16.52 -17.31 13.71
C ALA A 116 -18.00 -17.01 14.05
N ARG A 117 -18.28 -16.53 15.26
CA ARG A 117 -19.62 -16.17 15.74
C ARG A 117 -19.72 -14.71 16.20
N SER A 118 -18.89 -13.84 15.62
CA SER A 118 -18.94 -12.42 15.94
C SER A 118 -20.11 -11.74 15.24
N SER A 119 -20.83 -10.89 15.98
CA SER A 119 -21.85 -9.99 15.46
C SER A 119 -21.43 -8.54 15.74
N PRO A 120 -21.86 -7.58 14.91
CA PRO A 120 -21.69 -6.18 15.24
C PRO A 120 -22.51 -5.81 16.48
N SER A 121 -22.03 -4.83 17.24
CA SER A 121 -22.71 -4.36 18.49
C SER A 121 -24.05 -3.70 18.21
N LEU A 122 -24.21 -3.10 17.03
CA LEU A 122 -25.42 -2.42 16.60
C LEU A 122 -26.11 -3.17 15.45
N PRO A 123 -27.43 -2.96 15.26
CA PRO A 123 -28.09 -3.38 14.03
C PRO A 123 -27.35 -2.82 12.80
N LEU A 124 -27.26 -3.62 11.75
CA LEU A 124 -26.48 -3.22 10.56
C LEU A 124 -26.90 -1.86 9.97
N ALA A 125 -28.17 -1.51 10.05
CA ALA A 125 -28.68 -0.22 9.58
C ALA A 125 -28.15 0.98 10.38
N SER A 126 -27.67 0.78 11.59
CA SER A 126 -27.12 1.85 12.44
C SER A 126 -25.73 2.33 11.95
N TYR A 127 -25.05 1.55 11.10
CA TYR A 127 -23.80 1.93 10.46
C TYR A 127 -24.02 2.70 9.15
N ASP A 128 -25.25 2.74 8.63
CA ASP A 128 -25.61 3.52 7.45
C ASP A 128 -25.62 5.01 7.81
N GLY A 129 -25.13 5.85 6.89
CA GLY A 129 -25.08 7.29 7.12
C GLY A 129 -23.93 7.98 6.40
N ALA A 130 -23.75 9.23 6.75
CA ALA A 130 -22.63 10.05 6.28
C ALA A 130 -21.60 10.20 7.39
N TYR A 131 -20.34 10.11 7.01
CA TYR A 131 -19.19 10.29 7.88
C TYR A 131 -18.25 11.30 7.24
N GLU A 132 -17.60 12.14 8.01
CA GLU A 132 -16.73 13.19 7.49
C GLU A 132 -15.39 13.22 8.23
N ASP A 133 -14.34 13.27 7.43
CA ASP A 133 -12.99 13.60 7.85
C ASP A 133 -12.67 15.02 7.38
N PRO A 134 -12.08 15.90 8.24
CA PRO A 134 -11.81 17.30 7.89
C PRO A 134 -10.92 17.46 6.65
N TRP A 135 -9.98 16.52 6.44
CA TRP A 135 -9.04 16.57 5.33
C TRP A 135 -9.57 15.81 4.09
N TYR A 136 -10.05 14.59 4.30
CA TYR A 136 -10.44 13.70 3.19
C TYR A 136 -11.90 13.87 2.75
N GLY A 137 -12.71 14.59 3.53
CA GLY A 137 -14.10 14.89 3.20
C GLY A 137 -15.08 13.78 3.55
N LYS A 138 -16.17 13.70 2.83
CA LYS A 138 -17.31 12.84 3.17
C LYS A 138 -17.21 11.44 2.56
N VAL A 139 -17.67 10.48 3.36
CA VAL A 139 -17.96 9.11 2.95
C VAL A 139 -19.40 8.80 3.32
N THR A 140 -20.11 8.08 2.45
CA THR A 140 -21.47 7.61 2.74
C THR A 140 -21.51 6.08 2.75
N ILE A 141 -22.29 5.53 3.66
CA ILE A 141 -22.64 4.12 3.70
C ILE A 141 -24.16 4.02 3.57
N VAL A 142 -24.63 3.32 2.55
CA VAL A 142 -26.07 3.21 2.24
C VAL A 142 -26.44 1.77 1.91
N ALA A 143 -27.66 1.37 2.29
CA ALA A 143 -28.21 0.09 1.90
C ALA A 143 -28.77 0.17 0.47
N GLU A 144 -28.25 -0.65 -0.43
CA GLU A 144 -28.66 -0.76 -1.83
C GLU A 144 -28.70 -2.21 -2.28
N GLY A 145 -29.83 -2.66 -2.81
CA GLY A 145 -29.97 -4.03 -3.33
C GLY A 145 -29.65 -5.15 -2.32
N GLY A 146 -29.93 -4.92 -1.04
CA GLY A 146 -29.60 -5.87 0.05
C GLY A 146 -28.14 -5.85 0.51
N LYS A 147 -27.32 -5.00 -0.06
CA LYS A 147 -25.91 -4.81 0.29
C LYS A 147 -25.70 -3.42 0.89
N ARG A 148 -24.61 -3.24 1.62
CA ARG A 148 -24.15 -1.92 2.03
C ARG A 148 -23.05 -1.44 1.11
N ILE A 149 -23.22 -0.23 0.60
CA ILE A 149 -22.28 0.38 -0.34
C ILE A 149 -21.66 1.59 0.32
N MET A 150 -20.33 1.58 0.38
CA MET A 150 -19.50 2.68 0.85
C MET A 150 -18.99 3.49 -0.34
N ARG A 151 -19.04 4.83 -0.24
CA ARG A 151 -18.61 5.76 -1.30
C ARG A 151 -17.85 6.94 -0.74
N PHE A 152 -16.69 7.22 -1.32
CA PHE A 152 -15.95 8.44 -1.08
C PHE A 152 -16.45 9.57 -1.99
N ALA A 153 -16.78 10.72 -1.43
CA ALA A 153 -17.31 11.84 -2.22
C ALA A 153 -16.26 12.49 -3.13
N ARG A 154 -14.99 12.53 -2.68
CA ARG A 154 -13.89 13.14 -3.42
C ARG A 154 -13.15 12.16 -4.35
N THR A 155 -13.38 10.88 -4.20
CA THR A 155 -12.76 9.81 -5.00
C THR A 155 -13.86 8.83 -5.41
N PRO A 156 -14.67 9.14 -6.42
CA PRO A 156 -15.85 8.34 -6.80
C PRO A 156 -15.54 6.88 -7.12
N ASP A 157 -14.34 6.59 -7.61
CA ASP A 157 -13.88 5.23 -7.91
C ASP A 157 -13.69 4.38 -6.65
N LEU A 158 -13.49 5.01 -5.48
CA LEU A 158 -13.58 4.34 -4.19
C LEU A 158 -15.04 4.14 -3.78
N THR A 159 -15.73 3.33 -4.57
CA THR A 159 -17.05 2.79 -4.30
C THR A 159 -16.96 1.30 -4.14
N GLY A 160 -17.44 0.75 -3.02
CA GLY A 160 -17.32 -0.68 -2.73
C GLY A 160 -18.40 -1.24 -1.83
N GLU A 161 -18.50 -2.57 -1.82
CA GLU A 161 -19.39 -3.30 -0.92
C GLU A 161 -18.76 -3.39 0.47
N LEU A 162 -19.53 -3.07 1.51
CA LEU A 162 -19.14 -3.19 2.91
C LEU A 162 -19.73 -4.46 3.51
N GLU A 163 -18.87 -5.43 3.82
CA GLU A 163 -19.22 -6.72 4.39
C GLU A 163 -18.81 -6.80 5.86
N HIS A 164 -19.67 -7.35 6.72
CA HIS A 164 -19.29 -7.57 8.12
C HIS A 164 -18.14 -8.57 8.24
N PHE A 165 -17.12 -8.19 8.99
CA PHE A 165 -15.94 -9.03 9.25
C PHE A 165 -15.99 -9.64 10.65
N GLN A 166 -15.87 -8.84 11.70
CA GLN A 166 -16.00 -9.26 13.10
C GLN A 166 -16.21 -8.05 14.02
N HIS A 167 -16.95 -8.23 15.12
CA HIS A 167 -17.29 -7.14 16.04
C HIS A 167 -17.82 -5.92 15.25
N ASP A 168 -17.33 -4.73 15.54
CA ASP A 168 -17.70 -3.51 14.81
C ASP A 168 -16.72 -3.20 13.67
N THR A 169 -16.07 -4.24 13.13
CA THR A 169 -15.18 -4.15 11.97
C THR A 169 -15.83 -4.80 10.75
N PHE A 170 -15.76 -4.10 9.65
CA PHE A 170 -16.22 -4.50 8.33
C PHE A 170 -15.03 -4.53 7.36
N ILE A 171 -15.23 -5.12 6.19
CA ILE A 171 -14.32 -5.05 5.04
C ILE A 171 -15.05 -4.30 3.94
N VAL A 172 -14.41 -3.29 3.37
CA VAL A 172 -14.84 -2.70 2.12
C VAL A 172 -14.09 -3.32 0.96
N ARG A 173 -14.84 -3.79 -0.04
CA ARG A 173 -14.31 -4.32 -1.30
C ARG A 173 -14.65 -3.37 -2.42
N TRP A 174 -13.62 -2.71 -2.95
CA TRP A 174 -13.81 -1.73 -4.01
C TRP A 174 -14.24 -2.39 -5.32
N LYS A 175 -15.11 -1.72 -6.08
CA LYS A 175 -15.55 -2.19 -7.41
C LYS A 175 -14.37 -2.24 -8.37
N GLU A 176 -13.49 -1.24 -8.32
CA GLU A 176 -12.28 -1.20 -9.12
C GLU A 176 -11.20 -2.05 -8.45
N ARG A 177 -11.01 -3.26 -8.98
CA ARG A 177 -10.11 -4.26 -8.39
C ARG A 177 -8.63 -3.99 -8.63
N SER A 178 -8.30 -3.19 -9.66
CA SER A 178 -6.91 -2.82 -9.97
C SER A 178 -6.25 -2.00 -8.86
N PHE A 179 -7.04 -1.35 -8.00
CA PHE A 179 -6.50 -0.59 -6.86
C PHE A 179 -5.78 -1.46 -5.82
N ASN A 180 -6.11 -2.75 -5.74
CA ASN A 180 -5.56 -3.66 -4.70
C ASN A 180 -5.60 -3.05 -3.29
N ALA A 181 -6.66 -2.31 -2.98
CA ALA A 181 -6.78 -1.44 -1.82
C ALA A 181 -7.98 -1.76 -0.91
N ASP A 182 -8.44 -3.02 -0.90
CA ASP A 182 -9.49 -3.43 0.05
C ASP A 182 -9.06 -3.10 1.48
N ALA A 183 -10.01 -2.63 2.30
CA ALA A 183 -9.68 -2.11 3.61
C ALA A 183 -10.61 -2.62 4.71
N TYR A 184 -10.08 -2.75 5.92
CA TYR A 184 -10.87 -2.82 7.13
C TYR A 184 -11.48 -1.46 7.43
N VAL A 185 -12.74 -1.49 7.90
CA VAL A 185 -13.51 -0.33 8.35
C VAL A 185 -13.99 -0.64 9.76
N THR A 186 -13.43 0.01 10.76
CA THR A 186 -13.71 -0.25 12.16
C THR A 186 -14.42 0.93 12.81
N PHE A 187 -15.54 0.66 13.46
CA PHE A 187 -16.32 1.66 14.19
C PHE A 187 -15.99 1.61 15.68
N ALA A 188 -15.85 2.77 16.30
CA ALA A 188 -15.80 2.94 17.74
C ALA A 188 -17.13 3.52 18.22
N LEU A 189 -17.61 3.06 19.39
CA LEU A 189 -18.87 3.48 19.97
C LEU A 189 -18.64 4.34 21.21
N ASN A 190 -19.52 5.32 21.42
CA ASN A 190 -19.64 6.07 22.66
C ASN A 190 -20.27 5.19 23.76
N PRO A 191 -20.19 5.60 25.04
CA PRO A 191 -20.84 4.88 26.14
C PRO A 191 -22.35 4.74 26.02
N ASP A 192 -23.02 5.62 25.27
CA ASP A 192 -24.46 5.57 24.97
C ASP A 192 -24.82 4.65 23.82
N GLY A 193 -23.82 4.00 23.18
CA GLY A 193 -23.98 3.11 22.05
C GLY A 193 -24.04 3.81 20.68
N SER A 194 -23.96 5.14 20.62
CA SER A 194 -23.86 5.84 19.34
C SER A 194 -22.47 5.67 18.73
N ILE A 195 -22.35 5.79 17.39
CA ILE A 195 -21.05 5.73 16.72
C ILE A 195 -20.25 6.99 17.04
N GLU A 196 -19.06 6.82 17.63
CA GLU A 196 -18.11 7.89 17.91
C GLU A 196 -17.32 8.25 16.63
N ARG A 197 -16.74 7.22 15.99
CA ARG A 197 -15.85 7.40 14.83
C ARG A 197 -15.75 6.13 13.99
N MET A 198 -15.27 6.34 12.78
CA MET A 198 -14.91 5.26 11.85
C MET A 198 -13.44 5.41 11.44
N LYS A 199 -12.69 4.33 11.54
CA LYS A 199 -11.28 4.21 11.13
C LYS A 199 -11.13 3.20 10.02
N MET A 200 -10.07 3.35 9.23
CA MET A 200 -9.76 2.41 8.15
C MET A 200 -8.31 1.92 8.23
N ALA A 201 -8.07 0.74 7.67
CA ALA A 201 -6.73 0.20 7.49
C ALA A 201 -6.70 -0.73 6.27
N PRO A 202 -5.64 -0.73 5.45
CA PRO A 202 -5.55 -1.65 4.32
C PRO A 202 -5.49 -3.10 4.80
N ILE A 203 -6.09 -4.02 4.06
CA ILE A 203 -6.02 -5.46 4.33
C ILE A 203 -4.65 -5.99 3.91
N SER A 204 -4.18 -5.60 2.72
CA SER A 204 -2.90 -6.04 2.19
C SER A 204 -1.76 -5.11 2.60
N ALA A 205 -0.62 -5.68 2.93
CA ALA A 205 0.62 -4.92 3.09
C ALA A 205 1.17 -4.39 1.76
N GLU A 206 0.65 -4.88 0.64
CA GLU A 206 1.01 -4.47 -0.72
C GLU A 206 0.14 -3.31 -1.24
N THR A 207 -0.89 -2.89 -0.47
CA THR A 207 -1.67 -1.69 -0.80
C THR A 207 -0.76 -0.49 -0.91
N ASP A 208 -0.87 0.25 -2.01
CA ASP A 208 -0.07 1.43 -2.26
C ASP A 208 -0.21 2.45 -1.12
N PHE A 209 0.89 3.05 -0.71
CA PHE A 209 0.94 3.97 0.44
C PHE A 209 0.13 5.25 0.22
N SER A 210 -0.19 5.61 -1.04
CA SER A 210 -1.03 6.77 -1.36
C SER A 210 -2.49 6.61 -0.93
N TYR A 211 -2.91 5.37 -0.61
CA TYR A 211 -4.17 5.14 0.09
C TYR A 211 -3.97 5.35 1.60
N ASP A 212 -4.05 6.57 2.06
CA ASP A 212 -3.80 7.01 3.46
C ASP A 212 -4.86 6.51 4.46
N PHE A 213 -5.36 5.29 4.30
CA PHE A 213 -6.47 4.75 5.11
C PHE A 213 -6.24 4.86 6.62
N ARG A 214 -4.99 4.74 7.08
CA ARG A 214 -4.66 4.81 8.51
C ARG A 214 -4.76 6.21 9.09
N ASP A 215 -4.69 7.23 8.25
CA ASP A 215 -4.76 8.64 8.65
C ASP A 215 -6.21 9.13 8.74
N LEU A 216 -7.15 8.39 8.13
CA LEU A 216 -8.58 8.71 8.15
C LEU A 216 -9.17 8.65 9.55
N ASN A 217 -9.94 9.68 9.90
CA ASN A 217 -10.65 9.77 11.17
C ASN A 217 -12.04 10.34 10.95
N PHE A 218 -12.93 9.52 10.48
CA PHE A 218 -14.30 9.92 10.16
C PHE A 218 -15.17 10.02 11.43
N THR A 219 -15.91 11.10 11.54
CA THR A 219 -16.98 11.27 12.55
C THR A 219 -18.34 11.28 11.87
N PRO A 220 -19.40 10.77 12.52
CA PRO A 220 -20.75 10.83 11.97
C PRO A 220 -21.19 12.27 11.68
N VAL A 221 -21.81 12.47 10.53
CA VAL A 221 -22.46 13.75 10.20
C VAL A 221 -23.89 13.71 10.70
N PRO A 222 -24.31 14.65 11.58
CA PRO A 222 -25.69 14.67 12.06
C PRO A 222 -26.68 14.77 10.91
N THR A 223 -27.69 13.91 10.92
CA THR A 223 -28.86 14.05 10.04
C THR A 223 -29.66 15.26 10.52
N LYS A 224 -29.83 16.25 9.65
CA LYS A 224 -30.70 17.43 9.94
C LYS A 224 -32.15 17.01 9.92
#